data_1aa766d1c8d42b1c8d1bb229782795af
#
_entry.id   1aa766d1c8d42b1c8d1bb229782795af
#
_cell.length_a   1.000
_cell.length_b   1.000
_cell.length_c   1.000
_cell.angle_alpha   90.00
_cell.angle_beta   90.00
_cell.angle_gamma   90.00
#
_symmetry.space_group_name_H-M   'P 1'
#
loop_
_entity.id
_entity.type
_entity.pdbx_description
1 polymer ?
#
loop_
_entity_poly.entity_id
_entity_poly.type
_entity_poly.pdbx_seq_one_letter_code
_entity_poly.pdbx_strand_id
1 'polypeptide(L)'
;SIPRETVESYFGTTPEAIAEANTRKNLIGSAKAGALGFNAHAANTVAAAFLATGQDIAQVVEGSNAITTAEVRDGGPASDGDLYASLTIASLEVGTVGGGTKLPTQAEALDVVGVRGGGDPPGANADALAELIATAALAGELSLLGALASNHLASAHEELGR
;
A
#
# COMPACT_ATOMS: atom_id res chain seq x y z
N SER A 1 4.32 11.26 -6.22
CA SER A 1 3.33 11.51 -7.29
C SER A 1 3.62 10.59 -8.47
N ILE A 2 2.58 10.21 -9.18
CA ILE A 2 2.61 9.34 -10.36
C ILE A 2 2.05 10.18 -11.53
N PRO A 3 2.82 10.36 -12.61
CA PRO A 3 2.36 11.13 -13.77
C PRO A 3 1.05 10.57 -14.34
N ARG A 4 0.15 11.44 -14.80
CA ARG A 4 -1.13 11.06 -15.39
C ARG A 4 -0.96 10.01 -16.48
N GLU A 5 -0.03 10.21 -17.40
CA GLU A 5 0.25 9.26 -18.49
C GLU A 5 0.63 7.86 -18.00
N THR A 6 1.32 7.78 -16.86
CA THR A 6 1.65 6.52 -16.20
C THR A 6 0.41 5.86 -15.63
N VAL A 7 -0.47 6.63 -14.98
CA VAL A 7 -1.75 6.11 -14.46
C VAL A 7 -2.60 5.56 -15.59
N GLU A 8 -2.76 6.31 -16.66
CA GLU A 8 -3.57 5.91 -17.82
C GLU A 8 -3.01 4.68 -18.53
N SER A 9 -1.68 4.60 -18.70
CA SER A 9 -1.06 3.49 -19.42
C SER A 9 -0.98 2.19 -18.62
N TYR A 10 -0.73 2.26 -17.30
CA TYR A 10 -0.54 1.08 -16.46
C TYR A 10 -1.79 0.62 -15.72
N PHE A 11 -2.68 1.54 -15.34
CA PHE A 11 -3.92 1.19 -14.62
C PHE A 11 -5.16 1.22 -15.52
N GLY A 12 -5.07 1.74 -16.76
CA GLY A 12 -6.19 1.85 -17.68
C GLY A 12 -7.33 2.74 -17.15
N THR A 13 -6.99 3.75 -16.35
CA THR A 13 -7.94 4.64 -15.68
C THR A 13 -7.31 6.02 -15.49
N THR A 14 -7.99 6.95 -14.81
CA THR A 14 -7.48 8.30 -14.56
C THR A 14 -7.14 8.56 -13.10
N PRO A 15 -6.27 9.54 -12.78
CA PRO A 15 -6.02 9.97 -11.41
C PRO A 15 -7.30 10.30 -10.62
N GLU A 16 -8.26 10.95 -11.26
CA GLU A 16 -9.55 11.33 -10.65
C GLU A 16 -10.37 10.10 -10.25
N ALA A 17 -10.43 9.09 -11.12
CA ALA A 17 -11.18 7.88 -10.85
C ALA A 17 -10.56 7.07 -9.70
N ILE A 18 -9.23 7.02 -9.60
CA ILE A 18 -8.53 6.40 -8.47
C ILE A 18 -8.80 7.18 -7.16
N ALA A 19 -8.70 8.50 -7.19
CA ALA A 19 -8.98 9.35 -6.03
C ALA A 19 -10.43 9.21 -5.55
N GLU A 20 -11.38 9.14 -6.48
CA GLU A 20 -12.79 8.91 -6.15
C GLU A 20 -13.03 7.51 -5.58
N ALA A 21 -12.44 6.47 -6.16
CA ALA A 21 -12.51 5.11 -5.63
C ALA A 21 -11.96 5.02 -4.21
N ASN A 22 -10.82 5.67 -3.93
CA ASN A 22 -10.26 5.77 -2.59
C ASN A 22 -11.22 6.45 -1.61
N THR A 23 -11.77 7.58 -2.00
CA THR A 23 -12.70 8.36 -1.16
C THR A 23 -13.95 7.53 -0.82
N ARG A 24 -14.58 6.91 -1.81
CA ARG A 24 -15.82 6.17 -1.62
C ARG A 24 -15.61 4.86 -0.87
N LYS A 25 -14.59 4.07 -1.26
CA LYS A 25 -14.33 2.75 -0.67
C LYS A 25 -13.56 2.86 0.64
N ASN A 26 -12.37 3.46 0.59
CA ASN A 26 -11.45 3.40 1.73
C ASN A 26 -11.82 4.38 2.83
N LEU A 27 -12.26 5.60 2.51
CA LEU A 27 -12.60 6.59 3.52
C LEU A 27 -14.06 6.44 3.97
N ILE A 28 -15.01 6.67 3.09
CA ILE A 28 -16.43 6.65 3.46
C ILE A 28 -16.89 5.23 3.80
N GLY A 29 -16.52 4.24 2.99
CA GLY A 29 -16.89 2.84 3.20
C GLY A 29 -16.36 2.29 4.52
N SER A 30 -15.08 2.51 4.82
CA SER A 30 -14.46 2.06 6.07
C SER A 30 -15.06 2.77 7.28
N ALA A 31 -15.32 4.09 7.19
CA ALA A 31 -15.99 4.83 8.26
C ALA A 31 -17.38 4.29 8.55
N LYS A 32 -18.18 3.99 7.52
CA LYS A 32 -19.52 3.39 7.66
C LYS A 32 -19.48 1.98 8.25
N ALA A 33 -18.43 1.21 7.96
CA ALA A 33 -18.22 -0.13 8.50
C ALA A 33 -17.67 -0.13 9.94
N GLY A 34 -17.26 1.03 10.48
CA GLY A 34 -16.59 1.12 11.78
C GLY A 34 -15.20 0.50 11.78
N ALA A 35 -14.51 0.52 10.64
CA ALA A 35 -13.16 -0.02 10.52
C ALA A 35 -12.15 0.84 11.27
N LEU A 36 -11.09 0.20 11.81
CA LEU A 36 -9.98 0.90 12.46
C LEU A 36 -8.99 1.50 11.45
N GLY A 37 -8.86 0.88 10.27
CA GLY A 37 -8.05 1.36 9.16
C GLY A 37 -8.90 1.83 7.98
N PHE A 38 -8.33 2.73 7.18
CA PHE A 38 -8.98 3.35 6.02
C PHE A 38 -8.16 3.03 4.76
N ASN A 39 -8.14 1.75 4.38
CA ASN A 39 -7.35 1.21 3.29
C ASN A 39 -8.12 0.13 2.53
N ALA A 40 -7.57 -0.35 1.43
CA ALA A 40 -8.22 -1.36 0.61
C ALA A 40 -7.95 -2.79 1.08
N HIS A 41 -6.68 -3.14 1.32
CA HIS A 41 -6.28 -4.48 1.76
C HIS A 41 -4.88 -4.53 2.41
N ALA A 42 -4.45 -3.49 3.09
CA ALA A 42 -3.13 -3.44 3.72
C ALA A 42 -2.83 -4.66 4.59
N ALA A 43 -3.85 -5.21 5.27
CA ALA A 43 -3.72 -6.42 6.08
C ALA A 43 -3.17 -7.63 5.31
N ASN A 44 -3.51 -7.79 4.03
CA ASN A 44 -3.00 -8.91 3.22
C ASN A 44 -1.49 -8.82 3.02
N THR A 45 -0.99 -7.63 2.69
CA THR A 45 0.44 -7.39 2.47
C THR A 45 1.21 -7.48 3.79
N VAL A 46 0.70 -6.85 4.85
CA VAL A 46 1.33 -6.91 6.17
C VAL A 46 1.41 -8.34 6.67
N ALA A 47 0.32 -9.13 6.58
CA ALA A 47 0.30 -10.51 7.01
C ALA A 47 1.30 -11.38 6.21
N ALA A 48 1.33 -11.23 4.88
CA ALA A 48 2.26 -11.96 4.03
C ALA A 48 3.72 -11.64 4.37
N ALA A 49 4.04 -10.35 4.54
CA ALA A 49 5.39 -9.91 4.91
C ALA A 49 5.78 -10.41 6.30
N PHE A 50 4.86 -10.35 7.28
CA PHE A 50 5.10 -10.81 8.65
C PHE A 50 5.38 -12.31 8.70
N LEU A 51 4.61 -13.12 7.97
CA LEU A 51 4.85 -14.57 7.86
C LEU A 51 6.21 -14.85 7.20
N ALA A 52 6.51 -14.15 6.10
CA ALA A 52 7.74 -14.37 5.36
C ALA A 52 9.00 -13.97 6.13
N THR A 53 8.93 -12.94 6.97
CA THR A 53 10.10 -12.36 7.67
C THR A 53 10.16 -12.72 9.16
N GLY A 54 9.23 -13.55 9.65
CA GLY A 54 9.25 -14.03 11.04
C GLY A 54 8.85 -12.99 12.07
N GLN A 55 7.96 -12.07 11.71
CA GLN A 55 7.39 -11.07 12.60
C GLN A 55 6.30 -11.66 13.49
N ASP A 56 5.88 -10.93 14.50
CA ASP A 56 4.77 -11.31 15.37
C ASP A 56 3.43 -11.12 14.64
N ILE A 57 2.76 -12.24 14.32
CA ILE A 57 1.49 -12.26 13.59
C ILE A 57 0.37 -11.56 14.36
N ALA A 58 0.41 -11.49 15.70
CA ALA A 58 -0.56 -10.75 16.47
C ALA A 58 -0.58 -9.26 16.13
N GLN A 59 0.54 -8.70 15.70
CA GLN A 59 0.69 -7.29 15.32
C GLN A 59 0.18 -6.97 13.91
N VAL A 60 -0.38 -7.92 13.18
CA VAL A 60 -1.01 -7.66 11.86
C VAL A 60 -2.18 -6.70 11.98
N VAL A 61 -2.93 -6.74 13.08
CA VAL A 61 -4.09 -5.85 13.31
C VAL A 61 -3.62 -4.40 13.38
N GLU A 62 -2.63 -4.11 14.23
CA GLU A 62 -2.07 -2.78 14.42
C GLU A 62 -1.32 -2.32 13.16
N GLY A 63 -0.51 -3.20 12.58
CA GLY A 63 0.25 -2.93 11.37
C GLY A 63 -0.60 -2.71 10.12
N SER A 64 -1.87 -3.12 10.12
CA SER A 64 -2.81 -2.87 9.04
C SER A 64 -3.78 -1.71 9.30
N ASN A 65 -3.69 -1.06 10.46
CA ASN A 65 -4.41 0.19 10.75
C ASN A 65 -3.80 1.35 9.96
N ALA A 66 -3.92 1.26 8.65
CA ALA A 66 -3.34 2.19 7.70
C ALA A 66 -4.40 3.09 7.09
N ILE A 67 -3.98 4.28 6.65
CA ILE A 67 -4.83 5.22 5.91
C ILE A 67 -4.20 5.42 4.53
N THR A 68 -4.94 5.07 3.49
CA THR A 68 -4.58 5.33 2.10
C THR A 68 -5.13 6.68 1.67
N THR A 69 -4.26 7.55 1.20
CA THR A 69 -4.63 8.84 0.59
C THR A 69 -4.37 8.78 -0.91
N ALA A 70 -5.34 9.22 -1.70
CA ALA A 70 -5.21 9.39 -3.14
C ALA A 70 -5.87 10.72 -3.54
N GLU A 71 -5.11 11.58 -4.21
CA GLU A 71 -5.52 12.93 -4.58
C GLU A 71 -4.97 13.27 -5.97
N VAL A 72 -5.70 14.10 -6.71
CA VAL A 72 -5.16 14.74 -7.91
C VAL A 72 -4.44 16.01 -7.50
N ARG A 73 -3.18 16.14 -7.90
CA ARG A 73 -2.36 17.32 -7.62
C ARG A 73 -1.75 17.84 -8.91
N ASP A 74 -1.59 19.15 -9.00
CA ASP A 74 -0.94 19.77 -10.15
C ASP A 74 0.50 19.24 -10.30
N GLY A 75 0.79 18.63 -11.42
CA GLY A 75 2.12 18.12 -11.78
C GLY A 75 3.04 19.17 -12.42
N GLY A 76 2.62 20.47 -12.41
CA GLY A 76 3.31 21.59 -13.04
C GLY A 76 2.62 22.09 -14.32
N PRO A 77 3.22 23.07 -15.05
CA PRO A 77 2.57 23.78 -16.15
C PRO A 77 2.15 22.95 -17.36
N ALA A 78 2.57 21.68 -17.44
CA ALA A 78 2.29 20.77 -18.55
C ALA A 78 1.46 19.54 -18.12
N SER A 79 0.95 19.50 -16.90
CA SER A 79 0.20 18.35 -16.36
C SER A 79 -1.25 18.73 -16.05
N ASP A 80 -2.18 17.92 -16.58
CA ASP A 80 -3.61 18.02 -16.25
C ASP A 80 -3.94 17.38 -14.88
N GLY A 81 -2.94 17.28 -13.99
CA GLY A 81 -3.03 16.72 -12.66
C GLY A 81 -2.49 15.29 -12.57
N ASP A 82 -1.50 15.11 -11.71
CA ASP A 82 -0.87 13.81 -11.40
C ASP A 82 -1.58 13.13 -10.22
N LEU A 83 -1.46 11.82 -10.10
CA LEU A 83 -1.93 11.10 -8.93
C LEU A 83 -0.91 11.23 -7.81
N TYR A 84 -1.26 11.89 -6.72
CA TYR A 84 -0.57 11.75 -5.45
C TYR A 84 -1.19 10.59 -4.68
N ALA A 85 -0.36 9.65 -4.24
CA ALA A 85 -0.79 8.57 -3.37
C ALA A 85 0.19 8.40 -2.20
N SER A 86 -0.36 8.13 -1.04
CA SER A 86 0.41 7.80 0.16
C SER A 86 -0.33 6.79 1.03
N LEU A 87 0.46 6.06 1.83
CA LEU A 87 -0.05 5.18 2.87
C LEU A 87 0.59 5.59 4.19
N THR A 88 -0.22 5.84 5.19
CA THR A 88 0.23 6.11 6.54
C THR A 88 -0.10 4.92 7.42
N ILE A 89 0.91 4.29 8.00
CA ILE A 89 0.78 3.20 8.98
C ILE A 89 1.22 3.75 10.32
N ALA A 90 0.28 3.89 11.25
CA ALA A 90 0.55 4.53 12.54
C ALA A 90 1.32 3.64 13.52
N SER A 91 1.24 2.31 13.34
CA SER A 91 1.85 1.33 14.24
C SER A 91 2.28 0.11 13.44
N LEU A 92 3.53 0.13 12.98
CA LEU A 92 4.14 -1.00 12.27
C LEU A 92 5.34 -1.51 13.09
N GLU A 93 5.06 -2.48 13.96
CA GLU A 93 6.07 -3.07 14.83
C GLU A 93 6.78 -4.21 14.11
N VAL A 94 8.05 -4.00 13.75
CA VAL A 94 8.86 -4.98 13.04
C VAL A 94 10.26 -5.09 13.64
N GLY A 95 10.88 -6.25 13.46
CA GLY A 95 12.24 -6.51 13.91
C GLY A 95 12.99 -7.39 12.94
N THR A 96 14.32 -7.24 12.93
CA THR A 96 15.23 -7.99 12.08
C THR A 96 16.23 -8.83 12.87
N VAL A 97 16.08 -8.84 14.21
CA VAL A 97 16.94 -9.57 15.15
C VAL A 97 16.09 -10.35 16.15
N GLY A 98 16.43 -11.58 16.39
CA GLY A 98 15.78 -12.39 17.42
C GLY A 98 14.47 -13.04 16.97
N GLY A 99 13.78 -13.72 17.87
CA GLY A 99 12.49 -14.33 17.64
C GLY A 99 12.41 -15.19 16.38
N GLY A 100 11.32 -15.07 15.65
CA GLY A 100 11.04 -15.78 14.40
C GLY A 100 11.99 -15.45 13.26
N THR A 101 12.69 -14.30 13.31
CA THR A 101 13.67 -13.90 12.28
C THR A 101 14.87 -14.84 12.17
N LYS A 102 15.06 -15.73 13.15
CA LYS A 102 16.15 -16.73 13.17
C LYS A 102 15.77 -18.06 12.51
N LEU A 103 14.50 -18.28 12.20
CA LEU A 103 14.07 -19.47 11.48
C LEU A 103 14.71 -19.45 10.07
N PRO A 104 15.15 -20.61 9.56
CA PRO A 104 15.95 -20.64 8.31
C PRO A 104 15.29 -19.91 7.15
N THR A 105 14.02 -20.19 6.86
CA THR A 105 13.30 -19.59 5.73
C THR A 105 13.05 -18.09 5.92
N GLN A 106 12.76 -17.65 7.14
CA GLN A 106 12.56 -16.24 7.47
C GLN A 106 13.87 -15.45 7.42
N ALA A 107 14.96 -16.08 7.87
CA ALA A 107 16.29 -15.50 7.75
C ALA A 107 16.70 -15.32 6.28
N GLU A 108 16.42 -16.31 5.43
CA GLU A 108 16.64 -16.21 3.98
C GLU A 108 15.80 -15.11 3.34
N ALA A 109 14.54 -14.98 3.74
CA ALA A 109 13.68 -13.90 3.24
C ALA A 109 14.23 -12.51 3.60
N LEU A 110 14.73 -12.34 4.84
CA LEU A 110 15.39 -11.09 5.25
C LEU A 110 16.70 -10.84 4.49
N ASP A 111 17.45 -11.90 4.15
CA ASP A 111 18.66 -11.81 3.32
C ASP A 111 18.31 -11.38 1.89
N VAL A 112 17.24 -11.92 1.30
CA VAL A 112 16.78 -11.57 -0.07
C VAL A 112 16.46 -10.07 -0.17
N VAL A 113 15.84 -9.50 0.87
CA VAL A 113 15.51 -8.06 0.89
C VAL A 113 16.61 -7.20 1.51
N GLY A 114 17.73 -7.81 1.92
CA GLY A 114 18.93 -7.10 2.37
C GLY A 114 18.82 -6.46 3.77
N VAL A 115 17.91 -6.94 4.63
CA VAL A 115 17.66 -6.33 5.93
C VAL A 115 17.85 -7.27 7.12
N ARG A 116 18.58 -8.38 6.93
CA ARG A 116 18.89 -9.30 8.03
C ARG A 116 19.85 -8.70 9.04
N GLY A 117 19.57 -8.87 10.34
CA GLY A 117 20.42 -8.37 11.42
C GLY A 117 20.09 -6.94 11.84
N GLY A 118 20.93 -6.36 12.74
CA GLY A 118 20.63 -5.07 13.36
C GLY A 118 20.83 -3.85 12.47
N GLY A 119 21.64 -3.96 11.42
CA GLY A 119 22.04 -2.81 10.60
C GLY A 119 23.13 -1.95 11.24
N ASP A 120 23.56 -0.93 10.51
CA ASP A 120 24.48 0.11 10.97
C ASP A 120 23.94 1.49 10.55
N PRO A 121 23.54 2.34 11.49
CA PRO A 121 23.53 2.15 12.95
C PRO A 121 22.56 1.04 13.40
N PRO A 122 22.68 0.56 14.66
CA PRO A 122 21.74 -0.42 15.20
C PRO A 122 20.28 0.02 15.08
N GLY A 123 19.44 -0.84 14.48
CA GLY A 123 18.03 -0.53 14.18
C GLY A 123 17.77 -0.18 12.71
N ALA A 124 18.77 0.22 11.93
CA ALA A 124 18.60 0.64 10.53
C ALA A 124 17.90 -0.42 9.66
N ASN A 125 18.16 -1.72 9.89
CA ASN A 125 17.50 -2.77 9.14
C ASN A 125 16.01 -2.94 9.50
N ALA A 126 15.64 -2.67 10.74
CA ALA A 126 14.23 -2.68 11.13
C ALA A 126 13.47 -1.51 10.49
N ASP A 127 14.07 -0.32 10.46
CA ASP A 127 13.52 0.84 9.77
C ASP A 127 13.36 0.56 8.26
N ALA A 128 14.39 -0.02 7.63
CA ALA A 128 14.32 -0.40 6.22
C ALA A 128 13.24 -1.47 5.95
N LEU A 129 13.07 -2.46 6.85
CA LEU A 129 12.00 -3.44 6.73
C LEU A 129 10.62 -2.79 6.83
N ALA A 130 10.44 -1.83 7.74
CA ALA A 130 9.19 -1.09 7.86
C ALA A 130 8.86 -0.30 6.58
N GLU A 131 9.85 0.37 6.00
CA GLU A 131 9.69 1.08 4.73
C GLU A 131 9.36 0.14 3.56
N LEU A 132 10.00 -1.02 3.49
CA LEU A 132 9.70 -2.05 2.48
C LEU A 132 8.26 -2.54 2.59
N ILE A 133 7.79 -2.85 3.79
CA ILE A 133 6.42 -3.32 4.04
C ILE A 133 5.41 -2.22 3.68
N ALA A 134 5.65 -0.99 4.11
CA ALA A 134 4.79 0.16 3.80
C ALA A 134 4.72 0.42 2.29
N THR A 135 5.86 0.32 1.59
CA THR A 135 5.94 0.48 0.13
C THR A 135 5.19 -0.63 -0.59
N ALA A 136 5.36 -1.88 -0.17
CA ALA A 136 4.64 -3.02 -0.73
C ALA A 136 3.12 -2.89 -0.51
N ALA A 137 2.70 -2.45 0.68
CA ALA A 137 1.31 -2.20 0.98
C ALA A 137 0.74 -1.07 0.10
N LEU A 138 1.45 0.05 -0.07
CA LEU A 138 1.04 1.13 -0.98
C LEU A 138 0.92 0.65 -2.43
N ALA A 139 1.85 -0.16 -2.91
CA ALA A 139 1.77 -0.75 -4.25
C ALA A 139 0.52 -1.63 -4.42
N GLY A 140 0.20 -2.44 -3.41
CA GLY A 140 -1.01 -3.25 -3.38
C GLY A 140 -2.30 -2.40 -3.36
N GLU A 141 -2.32 -1.33 -2.57
CA GLU A 141 -3.43 -0.37 -2.52
C GLU A 141 -3.68 0.26 -3.89
N LEU A 142 -2.63 0.74 -4.55
CA LEU A 142 -2.72 1.33 -5.89
C LEU A 142 -3.21 0.32 -6.93
N SER A 143 -2.70 -0.91 -6.89
CA SER A 143 -3.14 -1.98 -7.80
C SER A 143 -4.64 -2.25 -7.67
N LEU A 144 -5.14 -2.37 -6.44
CA LEU A 144 -6.57 -2.63 -6.21
C LEU A 144 -7.44 -1.42 -6.59
N LEU A 145 -7.04 -0.22 -6.20
CA LEU A 145 -7.78 1.00 -6.55
C LEU A 145 -7.82 1.22 -8.06
N GLY A 146 -6.71 0.97 -8.77
CA GLY A 146 -6.66 1.03 -10.23
C GLY A 146 -7.61 0.02 -10.88
N ALA A 147 -7.62 -1.23 -10.40
CA ALA A 147 -8.52 -2.26 -10.90
C ALA A 147 -10.00 -1.90 -10.68
N LEU A 148 -10.35 -1.35 -9.53
CA LEU A 148 -11.72 -0.91 -9.24
C LEU A 148 -12.12 0.29 -10.12
N ALA A 149 -11.23 1.26 -10.27
CA ALA A 149 -11.48 2.46 -11.06
C ALA A 149 -11.60 2.15 -12.57
N SER A 150 -10.79 1.23 -13.11
CA SER A 150 -10.86 0.81 -14.52
C SER A 150 -12.16 0.07 -14.84
N ASN A 151 -12.66 -0.79 -13.96
CA ASN A 151 -13.93 -1.47 -14.14
C ASN A 151 -15.12 -0.50 -14.16
N HIS A 152 -15.11 0.54 -13.36
CA HIS A 152 -16.13 1.59 -13.41
C HIS A 152 -16.12 2.38 -14.72
N LEU A 153 -14.93 2.66 -15.27
CA LEU A 153 -14.79 3.31 -16.57
C LEU A 153 -15.29 2.42 -17.71
N ALA A 154 -14.96 1.13 -17.72
CA ALA A 154 -15.41 0.18 -18.71
C ALA A 154 -16.95 0.08 -18.72
N SER A 155 -17.57 -0.05 -17.55
CA SER A 155 -19.04 -0.11 -17.43
C SER A 155 -19.72 1.18 -17.91
N ALA A 156 -19.15 2.34 -17.57
CA ALA A 156 -19.68 3.63 -18.02
C ALA A 156 -19.59 3.79 -19.56
N HIS A 157 -18.52 3.31 -20.17
CA HIS A 157 -18.37 3.31 -21.63
C HIS A 157 -19.37 2.37 -22.33
N GLU A 158 -19.66 1.21 -21.75
CA GLU A 158 -20.68 0.30 -22.26
C GLU A 158 -22.10 0.88 -22.18
N GLU A 159 -22.42 1.61 -21.10
CA GLU A 159 -23.72 2.25 -20.91
C GLU A 159 -23.93 3.48 -21.79
N LEU A 160 -22.86 4.27 -22.03
CA LEU A 160 -22.92 5.50 -22.82
C LEU A 160 -22.66 5.28 -24.32
N GLY A 161 -22.14 4.14 -24.68
CA GLY A 161 -21.80 3.76 -26.06
C GLY A 161 -22.92 3.07 -26.83
N ARG A 162 -24.14 3.09 -26.33
CA ARG A 162 -25.34 2.54 -27.02
C ARG A 162 -26.14 3.64 -27.69
#